data_3f7d124a57281f1aa87b62e4aec93b45
#
_entry.id   3f7d124a57281f1aa87b62e4aec93b45
#
_cell.length_a   1.000
_cell.length_b   1.000
_cell.length_c   1.000
_cell.angle_alpha   90.00
_cell.angle_beta   90.00
_cell.angle_gamma   90.00
#
_symmetry.space_group_name_H-M   'P 1'
#
loop_
_entity.id
_entity.type
_entity.pdbx_description
1 polymer ?
#
loop_
_entity_poly.entity_id
_entity_poly.type
_entity_poly.pdbx_seq_one_letter_code
_entity_poly.pdbx_strand_id
1 'polypeptide(L)'
;MQPDFDAMRPAGVTNRMGRILTPDADAVSDESFRAGIAAIGAKVLDAVRGVMTCHPDHLVMGMSALTFFGGRDGADAFVREVREASGLEVTVGSHACAAALQAHGGVRRIAVLSPYWPVMNAEVARTFADCGYVVARDLALRCTSWTRIARVTPRRCRDAIPALDGDDVDAIVQVGTNLSMLRLAAAAELFLGKPVVAINAATYWHALRANGIPGRQAGLGRLLEQF
;
A
#
# COMPACT_ATOMS: atom_id res chain seq x y z
N MET A 1 -9.29 0.76 1.53
CA MET A 1 -8.57 -0.23 2.33
C MET A 1 -9.51 -1.21 3.07
N GLN A 2 -10.34 -0.75 4.01
CA GLN A 2 -11.19 -1.67 4.82
C GLN A 2 -11.95 -2.73 3.99
N PRO A 3 -12.67 -2.41 2.90
CA PRO A 3 -13.38 -3.41 2.11
C PRO A 3 -12.45 -4.50 1.52
N ASP A 4 -11.22 -4.12 1.11
CA ASP A 4 -10.26 -5.09 0.58
C ASP A 4 -9.75 -6.02 1.71
N PHE A 5 -9.47 -5.46 2.90
CA PHE A 5 -9.04 -6.24 4.06
C PHE A 5 -10.12 -7.20 4.54
N ASP A 6 -11.38 -6.76 4.58
CA ASP A 6 -12.51 -7.61 4.96
C ASP A 6 -12.74 -8.74 3.93
N ALA A 7 -12.47 -8.46 2.64
CA ALA A 7 -12.54 -9.48 1.58
C ALA A 7 -11.42 -10.53 1.66
N MET A 8 -10.27 -10.18 2.26
CA MET A 8 -9.13 -11.09 2.45
C MET A 8 -9.09 -11.73 3.83
N ARG A 9 -10.01 -11.41 4.71
CA ARG A 9 -9.98 -11.83 6.11
C ARG A 9 -10.25 -13.33 6.26
N PRO A 10 -9.28 -14.13 6.76
CA PRO A 10 -9.53 -15.55 7.02
C PRO A 10 -10.36 -15.76 8.30
N ALA A 11 -10.89 -16.96 8.46
CA ALA A 11 -11.54 -17.36 9.71
C ALA A 11 -10.56 -17.22 10.90
N GLY A 12 -11.06 -16.78 12.05
CA GLY A 12 -10.27 -16.56 13.27
C GLY A 12 -9.55 -15.20 13.33
N VAL A 13 -9.53 -14.42 12.25
CA VAL A 13 -8.97 -13.06 12.24
C VAL A 13 -10.09 -12.02 12.39
N THR A 14 -9.86 -11.01 13.20
CA THR A 14 -10.77 -9.86 13.36
C THR A 14 -10.06 -8.58 12.99
N ASN A 15 -10.60 -7.84 11.99
CA ASN A 15 -10.12 -6.51 11.66
C ASN A 15 -10.75 -5.46 12.58
N ARG A 16 -9.93 -4.61 13.19
CA ARG A 16 -10.37 -3.42 13.91
C ARG A 16 -9.80 -2.20 13.22
N MET A 17 -10.54 -1.11 13.20
CA MET A 17 -10.18 0.09 12.47
C MET A 17 -10.08 1.29 13.43
N GLY A 18 -8.85 1.75 13.66
CA GLY A 18 -8.58 3.09 14.18
C GLY A 18 -8.60 4.12 13.05
N ARG A 19 -9.14 5.30 13.31
CA ARG A 19 -9.16 6.39 12.33
C ARG A 19 -8.15 7.47 12.72
N ILE A 20 -7.32 7.86 11.75
CA ILE A 20 -6.50 9.06 11.87
C ILE A 20 -7.42 10.25 11.59
N LEU A 21 -7.72 11.03 12.63
CA LEU A 21 -8.63 12.17 12.52
C LEU A 21 -7.89 13.35 11.86
N THR A 22 -8.17 13.59 10.60
CA THR A 22 -7.63 14.72 9.84
C THR A 22 -8.71 15.35 9.00
N PRO A 23 -8.64 16.67 8.71
CA PRO A 23 -9.52 17.27 7.72
C PRO A 23 -9.29 16.65 6.34
N ASP A 24 -10.34 16.59 5.52
CA ASP A 24 -10.24 16.22 4.10
C ASP A 24 -9.69 17.42 3.33
N ALA A 25 -8.40 17.68 3.50
CA ALA A 25 -7.74 18.80 2.84
C ALA A 25 -7.57 18.54 1.34
N ASP A 26 -7.65 19.58 0.56
CA ASP A 26 -7.35 19.53 -0.87
C ASP A 26 -5.86 19.20 -1.08
N ALA A 27 -5.62 18.26 -1.99
CA ALA A 27 -4.30 17.88 -2.48
C ALA A 27 -4.22 18.26 -3.97
N VAL A 28 -4.10 19.55 -4.24
CA VAL A 28 -4.15 20.12 -5.61
C VAL A 28 -2.80 20.59 -6.14
N SER A 29 -1.74 20.43 -5.32
CA SER A 29 -0.36 20.74 -5.66
C SER A 29 0.57 19.85 -4.84
N ASP A 30 1.85 19.80 -5.20
CA ASP A 30 2.90 19.09 -4.44
C ASP A 30 3.02 19.64 -3.02
N GLU A 31 2.88 20.96 -2.84
CA GLU A 31 2.94 21.61 -1.54
C GLU A 31 1.76 21.24 -0.65
N SER A 32 0.54 21.35 -1.15
CA SER A 32 -0.68 20.98 -0.40
C SER A 32 -0.69 19.48 -0.06
N PHE A 33 -0.16 18.65 -0.95
CA PHE A 33 0.00 17.21 -0.70
C PHE A 33 0.97 16.94 0.47
N ARG A 34 2.14 17.60 0.48
CA ARG A 34 3.11 17.48 1.60
C ARG A 34 2.53 17.97 2.93
N ALA A 35 1.84 19.11 2.91
CA ALA A 35 1.18 19.65 4.11
C ALA A 35 0.13 18.66 4.66
N GLY A 36 -0.66 18.03 3.78
CA GLY A 36 -1.62 17.01 4.15
C GLY A 36 -0.98 15.78 4.79
N ILE A 37 0.13 15.29 4.25
CA ILE A 37 0.90 14.17 4.85
C ILE A 37 1.41 14.54 6.24
N ALA A 38 1.98 15.72 6.42
CA ALA A 38 2.46 16.17 7.72
C ALA A 38 1.34 16.26 8.76
N ALA A 39 0.17 16.79 8.37
CA ALA A 39 -1.01 16.87 9.23
C ALA A 39 -1.52 15.47 9.64
N ILE A 40 -1.48 14.50 8.73
CA ILE A 40 -1.83 13.11 9.02
C ILE A 40 -0.81 12.50 9.98
N GLY A 41 0.49 12.66 9.70
CA GLY A 41 1.58 12.14 10.53
C GLY A 41 1.47 12.57 11.99
N ALA A 42 1.16 13.84 12.24
CA ALA A 42 0.96 14.40 13.58
C ALA A 42 -0.18 13.76 14.38
N LYS A 43 -1.07 12.97 13.74
CA LYS A 43 -2.24 12.32 14.36
C LYS A 43 -2.16 10.79 14.42
N VAL A 44 -1.07 10.20 13.95
CA VAL A 44 -0.91 8.73 13.92
C VAL A 44 -0.94 8.14 15.32
N LEU A 45 -0.16 8.69 16.26
CA LEU A 45 -0.07 8.16 17.62
C LEU A 45 -1.40 8.30 18.40
N ASP A 46 -2.21 9.30 18.09
CA ASP A 46 -3.58 9.40 18.64
C ASP A 46 -4.44 8.22 18.15
N ALA A 47 -4.35 7.88 16.87
CA ALA A 47 -5.07 6.74 16.31
C ALA A 47 -4.53 5.41 16.84
N VAL A 48 -3.22 5.28 17.05
CA VAL A 48 -2.60 4.11 17.69
C VAL A 48 -3.17 3.93 19.11
N ARG A 49 -3.16 4.97 19.95
CA ARG A 49 -3.77 4.90 21.30
C ARG A 49 -5.23 4.48 21.24
N GLY A 50 -5.99 4.98 20.27
CA GLY A 50 -7.40 4.61 20.08
C GLY A 50 -7.59 3.14 19.75
N VAL A 51 -6.81 2.59 18.80
CA VAL A 51 -6.97 1.19 18.38
C VAL A 51 -6.44 0.21 19.41
N MET A 52 -5.48 0.60 20.25
CA MET A 52 -4.97 -0.24 21.34
C MET A 52 -6.04 -0.62 22.35
N THR A 53 -7.13 0.13 22.47
CA THR A 53 -8.27 -0.21 23.35
C THR A 53 -8.99 -1.51 22.93
N CYS A 54 -8.75 -1.99 21.70
CA CYS A 54 -9.28 -3.25 21.20
C CYS A 54 -8.36 -4.45 21.49
N HIS A 55 -7.23 -4.25 22.17
CA HIS A 55 -6.19 -5.26 22.43
C HIS A 55 -5.79 -6.03 21.17
N PRO A 56 -5.29 -5.35 20.11
CA PRO A 56 -4.87 -6.03 18.90
C PRO A 56 -3.57 -6.82 19.12
N ASP A 57 -3.36 -7.88 18.35
CA ASP A 57 -2.11 -8.66 18.35
C ASP A 57 -1.09 -8.06 17.38
N HIS A 58 -1.54 -7.26 16.41
CA HIS A 58 -0.69 -6.68 15.37
C HIS A 58 -1.30 -5.38 14.84
N LEU A 59 -0.46 -4.44 14.46
CA LEU A 59 -0.90 -3.18 13.85
C LEU A 59 -0.64 -3.18 12.33
N VAL A 60 -1.53 -2.54 11.60
CA VAL A 60 -1.38 -2.33 10.15
C VAL A 60 -1.61 -0.86 9.82
N MET A 61 -0.63 -0.23 9.19
CA MET A 61 -0.76 1.17 8.79
C MET A 61 -1.61 1.32 7.53
N GLY A 62 -2.75 1.97 7.69
CA GLY A 62 -3.73 2.17 6.61
C GLY A 62 -3.50 3.39 5.73
N MET A 63 -2.43 4.17 5.96
CA MET A 63 -2.10 5.36 5.18
C MET A 63 -0.71 5.21 4.56
N SER A 64 -0.67 4.72 3.33
CA SER A 64 0.58 4.35 2.68
C SER A 64 1.48 5.52 2.29
N ALA A 65 0.93 6.71 2.04
CA ALA A 65 1.75 7.87 1.68
C ALA A 65 2.81 8.20 2.75
N LEU A 66 2.45 8.08 4.04
CA LEU A 66 3.40 8.26 5.15
C LEU A 66 4.56 7.26 5.12
N THR A 67 4.29 6.03 4.69
CA THR A 67 5.26 4.93 4.74
C THR A 67 6.18 4.88 3.52
N PHE A 68 5.97 5.74 2.54
CA PHE A 68 6.91 5.98 1.43
C PHE A 68 7.72 7.27 1.62
N PHE A 69 7.30 8.15 2.52
CA PHE A 69 7.96 9.43 2.71
C PHE A 69 9.32 9.26 3.41
N GLY A 70 10.37 9.81 2.82
CA GLY A 70 11.75 9.65 3.32
C GLY A 70 12.42 8.33 2.90
N GLY A 71 11.86 7.62 1.91
CA GLY A 71 12.40 6.36 1.42
C GLY A 71 12.27 5.23 2.45
N ARG A 72 13.15 4.24 2.34
CA ARG A 72 13.18 3.10 3.28
C ARG A 72 13.47 3.54 4.71
N ASP A 73 14.44 4.44 4.91
CA ASP A 73 14.80 4.92 6.25
C ASP A 73 13.63 5.62 6.94
N GLY A 74 12.83 6.40 6.18
CA GLY A 74 11.62 7.03 6.70
C GLY A 74 10.56 6.00 7.13
N ALA A 75 10.37 4.96 6.34
CA ALA A 75 9.48 3.84 6.69
C ALA A 75 9.95 3.11 7.96
N ASP A 76 11.26 2.83 8.06
CA ASP A 76 11.87 2.18 9.23
C ASP A 76 11.75 3.06 10.49
N ALA A 77 11.92 4.37 10.37
CA ALA A 77 11.72 5.32 11.47
C ALA A 77 10.26 5.34 11.95
N PHE A 78 9.31 5.36 11.01
CA PHE A 78 7.88 5.28 11.32
C PHE A 78 7.52 3.98 12.04
N VAL A 79 8.03 2.84 11.57
CA VAL A 79 7.81 1.53 12.20
C VAL A 79 8.34 1.54 13.65
N ARG A 80 9.55 2.06 13.88
CA ARG A 80 10.11 2.17 15.24
C ARG A 80 9.23 3.02 16.16
N GLU A 81 8.82 4.20 15.70
CA GLU A 81 7.96 5.11 16.48
C GLU A 81 6.65 4.43 16.91
N VAL A 82 5.98 3.75 15.97
CA VAL A 82 4.71 3.05 16.27
C VAL A 82 4.93 1.86 17.21
N ARG A 83 6.03 1.10 17.03
CA ARG A 83 6.39 -0.02 17.92
C ARG A 83 6.70 0.46 19.34
N GLU A 84 7.45 1.54 19.49
CA GLU A 84 7.74 2.14 20.80
C GLU A 84 6.48 2.61 21.51
N ALA A 85 5.54 3.20 20.77
CA ALA A 85 4.29 3.71 21.31
C ALA A 85 3.26 2.64 21.66
N SER A 86 3.27 1.48 20.97
CA SER A 86 2.26 0.43 21.12
C SER A 86 2.75 -0.85 21.78
N GLY A 87 4.06 -1.13 21.73
CA GLY A 87 4.63 -2.42 22.11
C GLY A 87 4.36 -3.55 21.11
N LEU A 88 3.76 -3.26 19.94
CA LEU A 88 3.38 -4.25 18.95
C LEU A 88 4.15 -4.10 17.62
N GLU A 89 4.24 -5.19 16.87
CA GLU A 89 4.69 -5.15 15.49
C GLU A 89 3.68 -4.41 14.62
N VAL A 90 4.21 -3.70 13.61
CA VAL A 90 3.39 -2.97 12.65
C VAL A 90 3.78 -3.31 11.21
N THR A 91 2.80 -3.66 10.40
CA THR A 91 2.98 -3.80 8.94
C THR A 91 2.68 -2.48 8.24
N VAL A 92 3.60 -2.06 7.37
CA VAL A 92 3.47 -0.86 6.52
C VAL A 92 3.48 -1.25 5.05
N GLY A 93 2.74 -0.48 4.24
CA GLY A 93 2.53 -0.81 2.82
C GLY A 93 3.81 -0.80 1.99
N SER A 94 4.77 0.08 2.27
CA SER A 94 6.05 0.15 1.57
C SER A 94 6.88 -1.14 1.74
N HIS A 95 7.05 -1.60 2.98
CA HIS A 95 7.76 -2.85 3.26
C HIS A 95 7.01 -4.07 2.69
N ALA A 96 5.70 -4.08 2.82
CA ALA A 96 4.87 -5.17 2.34
C ALA A 96 4.93 -5.32 0.80
N CYS A 97 4.94 -4.20 0.06
CA CYS A 97 5.10 -4.24 -1.39
C CYS A 97 6.50 -4.78 -1.80
N ALA A 98 7.56 -4.36 -1.11
CA ALA A 98 8.90 -4.88 -1.37
C ALA A 98 8.99 -6.39 -1.06
N ALA A 99 8.42 -6.84 0.06
CA ALA A 99 8.35 -8.25 0.41
C ALA A 99 7.53 -9.07 -0.60
N ALA A 100 6.41 -8.52 -1.10
CA ALA A 100 5.60 -9.16 -2.13
C ALA A 100 6.37 -9.34 -3.44
N LEU A 101 7.09 -8.31 -3.90
CA LEU A 101 7.95 -8.40 -5.08
C LEU A 101 9.06 -9.43 -4.91
N GLN A 102 9.66 -9.50 -3.72
CA GLN A 102 10.67 -10.51 -3.39
C GLN A 102 10.08 -11.93 -3.42
N ALA A 103 8.87 -12.13 -2.90
CA ALA A 103 8.19 -13.42 -2.91
C ALA A 103 7.94 -13.94 -4.33
N HIS A 104 7.56 -13.05 -5.27
CA HIS A 104 7.39 -13.42 -6.67
C HIS A 104 8.71 -13.85 -7.34
N GLY A 105 9.85 -13.32 -6.88
CA GLY A 105 11.16 -13.61 -7.46
C GLY A 105 11.37 -13.08 -8.88
N GLY A 106 12.62 -12.91 -9.29
CA GLY A 106 12.97 -12.48 -10.66
C GLY A 106 12.60 -11.04 -11.04
N VAL A 107 11.90 -10.31 -10.19
CA VAL A 107 11.49 -8.91 -10.43
C VAL A 107 12.66 -7.97 -10.17
N ARG A 108 12.92 -7.07 -11.13
CA ARG A 108 13.92 -5.99 -11.00
C ARG A 108 13.36 -4.63 -11.45
N ARG A 109 12.57 -4.63 -12.49
CA ARG A 109 12.01 -3.42 -13.10
C ARG A 109 10.50 -3.40 -12.92
N ILE A 110 10.00 -2.37 -12.26
CA ILE A 110 8.58 -2.25 -11.94
C ILE A 110 7.97 -1.01 -12.59
N ALA A 111 6.66 -1.07 -12.82
CA ALA A 111 5.87 0.12 -13.10
C ALA A 111 4.96 0.43 -11.90
N VAL A 112 4.71 1.71 -11.64
CA VAL A 112 3.95 2.16 -10.48
C VAL A 112 2.68 2.90 -10.88
N LEU A 113 1.52 2.46 -10.39
CA LEU A 113 0.26 3.20 -10.43
C LEU A 113 -0.01 3.82 -9.06
N SER A 114 -0.22 5.12 -9.00
CA SER A 114 -0.53 5.81 -7.77
C SER A 114 -1.70 6.79 -7.90
N PRO A 115 -2.43 7.07 -6.81
CA PRO A 115 -3.40 8.16 -6.78
C PRO A 115 -2.76 9.52 -6.50
N TYR A 116 -1.45 9.55 -6.28
CA TYR A 116 -0.71 10.67 -5.73
C TYR A 116 -0.38 11.76 -6.76
N TRP A 117 0.26 12.81 -6.28
CA TRP A 117 0.93 13.83 -7.06
C TRP A 117 2.39 13.44 -7.33
N PRO A 118 3.04 14.03 -8.35
CA PRO A 118 4.40 13.64 -8.76
C PRO A 118 5.44 13.67 -7.63
N VAL A 119 5.33 14.62 -6.70
CA VAL A 119 6.21 14.69 -5.53
C VAL A 119 6.22 13.40 -4.72
N MET A 120 5.06 12.76 -4.58
CA MET A 120 4.96 11.51 -3.84
C MET A 120 5.38 10.30 -4.68
N ASN A 121 5.18 10.34 -5.99
CA ASN A 121 5.71 9.30 -6.88
C ASN A 121 7.24 9.25 -6.83
N ALA A 122 7.91 10.40 -6.68
CA ALA A 122 9.35 10.46 -6.48
C ALA A 122 9.78 9.75 -5.17
N GLU A 123 9.04 9.94 -4.08
CA GLU A 123 9.30 9.22 -2.81
C GLU A 123 9.02 7.71 -2.94
N VAL A 124 7.97 7.33 -3.65
CA VAL A 124 7.68 5.91 -3.96
C VAL A 124 8.82 5.30 -4.77
N ALA A 125 9.29 5.98 -5.81
CA ALA A 125 10.40 5.51 -6.65
C ALA A 125 11.69 5.39 -5.83
N ARG A 126 11.99 6.36 -4.97
CA ARG A 126 13.11 6.32 -4.04
C ARG A 126 13.04 5.10 -3.12
N THR A 127 11.88 4.86 -2.50
CA THR A 127 11.68 3.72 -1.60
C THR A 127 11.93 2.39 -2.31
N PHE A 128 11.44 2.23 -3.53
CA PHE A 128 11.69 1.00 -4.29
C PHE A 128 13.14 0.89 -4.74
N ALA A 129 13.81 2.00 -5.08
CA ALA A 129 15.24 2.01 -5.39
C ALA A 129 16.09 1.60 -4.18
N ASP A 130 15.77 2.09 -2.98
CA ASP A 130 16.40 1.68 -1.71
C ASP A 130 16.23 0.17 -1.43
N CYS A 131 15.17 -0.44 -2.00
CA CYS A 131 14.92 -1.88 -1.93
C CYS A 131 15.51 -2.68 -3.12
N GLY A 132 16.25 -2.04 -4.02
CA GLY A 132 16.91 -2.68 -5.16
C GLY A 132 16.07 -2.83 -6.42
N TYR A 133 14.92 -2.15 -6.52
CA TYR A 133 14.06 -2.15 -7.70
C TYR A 133 14.24 -0.88 -8.53
N VAL A 134 14.09 -0.99 -9.84
CA VAL A 134 14.07 0.14 -10.77
C VAL A 134 12.63 0.46 -11.14
N VAL A 135 12.15 1.66 -10.84
CA VAL A 135 10.87 2.14 -11.35
C VAL A 135 11.07 2.61 -12.79
N ALA A 136 10.72 1.74 -13.75
CA ALA A 136 10.85 2.00 -15.18
C ALA A 136 9.80 2.98 -15.70
N ARG A 137 8.60 2.94 -15.10
CA ARG A 137 7.46 3.79 -15.44
C ARG A 137 6.65 4.10 -14.20
N ASP A 138 6.05 5.29 -14.17
CA ASP A 138 5.06 5.63 -13.15
C ASP A 138 3.90 6.43 -13.74
N LEU A 139 2.71 6.23 -13.19
CA LEU A 139 1.51 6.96 -13.56
C LEU A 139 0.82 7.48 -12.31
N ALA A 140 0.82 8.81 -12.17
CA ALA A 140 0.17 9.54 -11.10
C ALA A 140 -1.25 9.95 -11.51
N LEU A 141 -2.27 9.44 -10.82
CA LEU A 141 -3.68 9.80 -11.09
C LEU A 141 -4.05 11.20 -10.60
N ARG A 142 -3.22 11.84 -9.79
CA ARG A 142 -3.34 13.21 -9.25
C ARG A 142 -4.71 13.47 -8.63
N CYS A 143 -5.13 12.59 -7.71
CA CYS A 143 -6.38 12.79 -7.00
C CYS A 143 -6.32 14.03 -6.13
N THR A 144 -7.39 14.81 -6.15
CA THR A 144 -7.43 16.17 -5.56
C THR A 144 -7.76 16.20 -4.07
N SER A 145 -8.10 15.07 -3.47
CA SER A 145 -8.22 14.92 -2.01
C SER A 145 -8.14 13.43 -1.61
N TRP A 146 -7.96 13.16 -0.31
CA TRP A 146 -7.88 11.81 0.23
C TRP A 146 -9.15 11.00 -0.02
N THR A 147 -10.31 11.63 0.08
CA THR A 147 -11.62 10.99 -0.18
C THR A 147 -11.85 10.74 -1.67
N ARG A 148 -11.31 11.59 -2.54
CA ARG A 148 -11.38 11.41 -4.00
C ARG A 148 -10.63 10.18 -4.49
N ILE A 149 -9.60 9.74 -3.78
CA ILE A 149 -8.90 8.48 -4.09
C ILE A 149 -9.87 7.30 -4.07
N ALA A 150 -10.75 7.22 -3.07
CA ALA A 150 -11.73 6.13 -2.95
C ALA A 150 -12.81 6.15 -4.05
N ARG A 151 -12.94 7.25 -4.78
CA ARG A 151 -13.89 7.41 -5.89
C ARG A 151 -13.30 7.09 -7.26
N VAL A 152 -12.01 6.77 -7.33
CA VAL A 152 -11.40 6.29 -8.58
C VAL A 152 -12.04 4.96 -8.95
N THR A 153 -12.59 4.89 -10.15
CA THR A 153 -13.30 3.70 -10.61
C THR A 153 -12.31 2.60 -11.03
N PRO A 154 -12.69 1.31 -10.92
CA PRO A 154 -11.90 0.20 -11.46
C PRO A 154 -11.58 0.38 -12.95
N ARG A 155 -12.51 0.97 -13.71
CA ARG A 155 -12.29 1.30 -15.12
C ARG A 155 -11.09 2.22 -15.31
N ARG A 156 -10.96 3.29 -14.53
CA ARG A 156 -9.83 4.23 -14.62
C ARG A 156 -8.50 3.54 -14.31
N CYS A 157 -8.48 2.66 -13.32
CA CYS A 157 -7.28 1.87 -13.01
C CYS A 157 -6.95 0.89 -14.14
N ARG A 158 -7.96 0.18 -14.68
CA ARG A 158 -7.78 -0.72 -15.82
C ARG A 158 -7.23 0.02 -17.06
N ASP A 159 -7.78 1.18 -17.36
CA ASP A 159 -7.39 1.96 -18.53
C ASP A 159 -5.96 2.57 -18.40
N ALA A 160 -5.38 2.57 -17.19
CA ALA A 160 -4.00 2.96 -16.91
C ALA A 160 -2.99 1.81 -17.16
N ILE A 161 -3.41 0.55 -17.08
CA ILE A 161 -2.52 -0.61 -17.19
C ILE A 161 -1.70 -0.64 -18.48
N PRO A 162 -2.26 -0.39 -19.69
CA PRO A 162 -1.50 -0.43 -20.94
C PRO A 162 -0.31 0.56 -20.98
N ALA A 163 -0.41 1.70 -20.29
CA ALA A 163 0.68 2.67 -20.21
C ALA A 163 1.80 2.24 -19.26
N LEU A 164 1.52 1.31 -18.35
CA LEU A 164 2.44 0.78 -17.35
C LEU A 164 3.08 -0.53 -17.80
N ASP A 165 2.42 -1.28 -18.69
CA ASP A 165 2.93 -2.56 -19.18
C ASP A 165 3.97 -2.38 -20.28
N GLY A 166 4.83 -3.38 -20.46
CA GLY A 166 5.86 -3.46 -21.51
C GLY A 166 6.88 -4.54 -21.21
N ASP A 167 7.65 -4.94 -22.24
CA ASP A 167 8.68 -5.99 -22.12
C ASP A 167 9.81 -5.59 -21.16
N ASP A 168 9.94 -4.29 -20.89
CA ASP A 168 10.92 -3.73 -19.95
C ASP A 168 10.41 -3.64 -18.51
N VAL A 169 9.22 -4.19 -18.21
CA VAL A 169 8.58 -4.17 -16.89
C VAL A 169 8.29 -5.60 -16.43
N ASP A 170 8.87 -6.00 -15.31
CA ASP A 170 8.69 -7.33 -14.73
C ASP A 170 7.41 -7.45 -13.88
N ALA A 171 6.98 -6.35 -13.26
CA ALA A 171 5.78 -6.31 -12.41
C ALA A 171 5.16 -4.90 -12.39
N ILE A 172 3.86 -4.83 -12.13
CA ILE A 172 3.15 -3.58 -11.86
C ILE A 172 2.83 -3.51 -10.36
N VAL A 173 3.08 -2.37 -9.73
CA VAL A 173 2.76 -2.11 -8.32
C VAL A 173 1.76 -0.97 -8.24
N GLN A 174 0.61 -1.22 -7.63
CA GLN A 174 -0.33 -0.16 -7.28
C GLN A 174 -0.11 0.27 -5.83
N VAL A 175 0.12 1.54 -5.61
CA VAL A 175 0.24 2.15 -4.28
C VAL A 175 -0.95 3.05 -3.97
N GLY A 176 -1.13 3.41 -2.68
CA GLY A 176 -2.28 4.19 -2.24
C GLY A 176 -3.41 3.31 -1.71
N THR A 177 -3.46 3.10 -0.41
CA THR A 177 -4.37 2.16 0.28
C THR A 177 -5.86 2.48 0.09
N ASN A 178 -6.20 3.74 -0.18
CA ASN A 178 -7.59 4.14 -0.46
C ASN A 178 -7.99 3.93 -1.94
N LEU A 179 -7.03 3.60 -2.81
CA LEU A 179 -7.27 3.17 -4.19
C LEU A 179 -7.44 1.64 -4.20
N SER A 180 -8.69 1.16 -4.16
CA SER A 180 -8.97 -0.28 -4.18
C SER A 180 -8.64 -0.88 -5.54
N MET A 181 -7.74 -1.88 -5.55
CA MET A 181 -7.34 -2.56 -6.78
C MET A 181 -7.19 -4.08 -6.60
N LEU A 182 -7.59 -4.64 -5.45
CA LEU A 182 -7.42 -6.06 -5.11
C LEU A 182 -7.86 -7.01 -6.23
N ARG A 183 -9.13 -6.92 -6.62
CA ARG A 183 -9.69 -7.82 -7.66
C ARG A 183 -9.21 -7.50 -9.07
N LEU A 184 -8.97 -6.22 -9.35
CA LEU A 184 -8.45 -5.81 -10.65
C LEU A 184 -7.00 -6.25 -10.83
N ALA A 185 -6.16 -6.17 -9.81
CA ALA A 185 -4.78 -6.67 -9.84
C ALA A 185 -4.75 -8.18 -10.12
N ALA A 186 -5.56 -8.96 -9.39
CA ALA A 186 -5.68 -10.39 -9.63
C ALA A 186 -6.13 -10.72 -11.07
N ALA A 187 -7.10 -9.99 -11.61
CA ALA A 187 -7.53 -10.15 -13.00
C ALA A 187 -6.45 -9.75 -14.00
N ALA A 188 -5.70 -8.67 -13.71
CA ALA A 188 -4.65 -8.19 -14.60
C ALA A 188 -3.48 -9.18 -14.71
N GLU A 189 -3.12 -9.88 -13.64
CA GLU A 189 -2.10 -10.94 -13.68
C GLU A 189 -2.40 -12.04 -14.71
N LEU A 190 -3.70 -12.35 -14.93
CA LEU A 190 -4.11 -13.40 -15.86
C LEU A 190 -3.80 -13.05 -17.31
N PHE A 191 -4.03 -11.79 -17.72
CA PHE A 191 -3.81 -11.40 -19.12
C PHE A 191 -2.42 -10.78 -19.39
N LEU A 192 -1.76 -10.25 -18.35
CA LEU A 192 -0.40 -9.72 -18.47
C LEU A 192 0.67 -10.82 -18.33
N GLY A 193 0.37 -11.93 -17.68
CA GLY A 193 1.32 -12.99 -17.40
C GLY A 193 2.40 -12.62 -16.37
N LYS A 194 2.35 -11.43 -15.77
CA LYS A 194 3.32 -10.91 -14.79
C LYS A 194 2.65 -10.49 -13.48
N PRO A 195 3.38 -10.37 -12.36
CA PRO A 195 2.82 -9.92 -11.09
C PRO A 195 2.20 -8.52 -11.16
N VAL A 196 1.03 -8.36 -10.54
CA VAL A 196 0.39 -7.07 -10.32
C VAL A 196 0.10 -6.92 -8.84
N VAL A 197 0.97 -6.24 -8.14
CA VAL A 197 0.94 -6.10 -6.68
C VAL A 197 0.05 -4.93 -6.28
N ALA A 198 -1.15 -5.20 -5.78
CA ALA A 198 -1.96 -4.19 -5.11
C ALA A 198 -1.49 -4.01 -3.66
N ILE A 199 -1.23 -2.77 -3.23
CA ILE A 199 -0.70 -2.48 -1.90
C ILE A 199 -1.56 -3.05 -0.77
N ASN A 200 -2.89 -3.05 -0.90
CA ASN A 200 -3.77 -3.61 0.11
C ASN A 200 -3.60 -5.14 0.23
N ALA A 201 -3.43 -5.84 -0.91
CA ALA A 201 -3.15 -7.27 -0.92
C ALA A 201 -1.79 -7.57 -0.27
N ALA A 202 -0.75 -6.84 -0.67
CA ALA A 202 0.60 -6.99 -0.12
C ALA A 202 0.62 -6.72 1.39
N THR A 203 -0.01 -5.64 1.83
CA THR A 203 -0.03 -5.24 3.25
C THR A 203 -0.75 -6.28 4.11
N TYR A 204 -1.91 -6.76 3.66
CA TYR A 204 -2.67 -7.75 4.43
C TYR A 204 -1.98 -9.12 4.43
N TRP A 205 -1.48 -9.57 3.27
CA TRP A 205 -0.67 -10.77 3.16
C TRP A 205 0.54 -10.74 4.11
N HIS A 206 1.29 -9.65 4.11
CA HIS A 206 2.46 -9.50 4.96
C HIS A 206 2.09 -9.54 6.45
N ALA A 207 1.01 -8.86 6.85
CA ALA A 207 0.51 -8.89 8.21
C ALA A 207 0.10 -10.31 8.66
N LEU A 208 -0.59 -11.06 7.79
CA LEU A 208 -0.95 -12.45 8.08
C LEU A 208 0.30 -13.32 8.28
N ARG A 209 1.30 -13.20 7.39
CA ARG A 209 2.56 -13.97 7.50
C ARG A 209 3.37 -13.61 8.73
N ALA A 210 3.44 -12.30 9.10
CA ALA A 210 4.09 -11.83 10.32
C ALA A 210 3.46 -12.43 11.59
N ASN A 211 2.17 -12.78 11.54
CA ASN A 211 1.45 -13.42 12.64
C ASN A 211 1.35 -14.96 12.52
N GLY A 212 2.14 -15.57 11.65
CA GLY A 212 2.15 -17.03 11.49
C GLY A 212 0.87 -17.62 10.89
N ILE A 213 0.09 -16.82 10.16
CA ILE A 213 -1.15 -17.25 9.52
C ILE A 213 -0.86 -17.61 8.05
N PRO A 214 -0.66 -18.90 7.71
CA PRO A 214 -0.19 -19.33 6.39
C PRO A 214 -1.32 -19.51 5.36
N GLY A 215 -2.56 -19.21 5.73
CA GLY A 215 -3.73 -19.47 4.88
C GLY A 215 -3.61 -18.83 3.50
N ARG A 216 -3.89 -19.62 2.45
CA ARG A 216 -3.93 -19.19 1.05
C ARG A 216 -5.36 -18.83 0.65
N GLN A 217 -5.50 -17.88 -0.26
CA GLN A 217 -6.82 -17.35 -0.66
C GLN A 217 -6.93 -17.34 -2.17
N ALA A 218 -7.77 -18.23 -2.71
CA ALA A 218 -8.01 -18.36 -4.14
C ALA A 218 -8.78 -17.15 -4.71
N GLY A 219 -8.51 -16.77 -5.96
CA GLY A 219 -9.20 -15.71 -6.69
C GLY A 219 -8.80 -14.29 -6.32
N LEU A 220 -7.74 -14.13 -5.53
CA LEU A 220 -7.24 -12.82 -5.08
C LEU A 220 -5.81 -12.50 -5.53
N GLY A 221 -5.33 -13.22 -6.55
CA GLY A 221 -4.02 -13.03 -7.18
C GLY A 221 -2.94 -13.94 -6.64
N ARG A 222 -1.86 -14.06 -7.40
CA ARG A 222 -0.76 -15.00 -7.13
C ARG A 222 -0.17 -14.84 -5.73
N LEU A 223 -0.04 -13.60 -5.25
CA LEU A 223 0.54 -13.33 -3.93
C LEU A 223 -0.23 -14.05 -2.82
N LEU A 224 -1.56 -13.99 -2.83
CA LEU A 224 -2.42 -14.60 -1.82
C LEU A 224 -2.67 -16.09 -2.07
N GLU A 225 -2.48 -16.57 -3.29
CA GLU A 225 -2.71 -17.97 -3.68
C GLU A 225 -1.48 -18.85 -3.48
N GLN A 226 -0.27 -18.32 -3.67
CA GLN A 226 0.95 -19.12 -3.79
C GLN A 226 1.91 -18.96 -2.60
N PHE A 227 1.88 -17.77 -1.94
CA PHE A 227 2.88 -17.40 -0.91
C PHE A 227 2.30 -17.16 0.52
#